data_9a3b1f0d15759365f4fa0a1439f40a49
#
_entry.id   9a3b1f0d15759365f4fa0a1439f40a49
#
_cell.length_a   1.000
_cell.length_b   1.000
_cell.length_c   1.000
_cell.angle_alpha   90.00
_cell.angle_beta   90.00
_cell.angle_gamma   90.00
#
_symmetry.space_group_name_H-M   'P 1'
#
loop_
_entity.id
_entity.type
_entity.pdbx_description
1 polymer ?
#
loop_
_entity_poly.entity_id
_entity_poly.type
_entity_poly.pdbx_seq_one_letter_code
_entity_poly.pdbx_strand_id
1 'polypeptide(L)'
;MKDSTLVEARGRPVIYGSDVTSALKDLWDTASEPCGENLYGVIAEYVAILERDKMWKHNPETTQKLLSMSQGTVKKRVAHFTRRQFSSNHGKSTTTPGSTMSVIPIRMDGWRESGVGTMQLDTVAHCGGSVAGDFIYTVNATDTTTLWGQRRAQWNKGKIATVDNMKYIDNILPFPVIEWHPDSGSEFINWHCYNIYKDKLTRSRPNHKNDNCFVEERNGHIIRRWVGYERLDDIKLVKALNSLYDILDPYLNHFVANKRIVSKKRVGARWVITREKTAKTPYERLLQKDDISQETKDKIQQEHDKLNPAILKQEIDKLRKQLFNILKTTRII
;
A
#
# COMPACT_ATOMS: atom_id res chain seq x y z
N MET A 1 10.47 62.00 7.29
CA MET A 1 11.05 60.73 7.77
C MET A 1 9.91 59.83 8.19
N LYS A 2 9.67 58.70 7.49
CA LYS A 2 8.69 57.70 7.94
C LYS A 2 9.38 56.86 8.99
N ASP A 3 8.74 56.75 10.15
CA ASP A 3 9.23 55.99 11.29
C ASP A 3 9.25 54.48 10.89
N SER A 4 10.44 53.88 10.80
CA SER A 4 10.68 52.49 10.36
C SER A 4 10.37 51.45 11.43
N THR A 5 9.80 51.87 12.57
CA THR A 5 9.47 50.99 13.72
C THR A 5 8.03 50.51 13.74
N LEU A 6 7.18 51.00 12.85
CA LEU A 6 5.80 50.52 12.73
C LEU A 6 5.76 49.21 11.92
N VAL A 7 5.83 48.11 12.64
CA VAL A 7 5.50 46.77 12.06
C VAL A 7 4.02 46.81 11.66
N GLU A 8 3.75 46.80 10.36
CA GLU A 8 2.41 46.77 9.82
C GLU A 8 1.70 45.46 10.20
N ALA A 9 0.92 45.47 11.27
CA ALA A 9 0.14 44.31 11.74
C ALA A 9 -1.14 44.13 10.91
N ARG A 10 -1.04 44.17 9.58
CA ARG A 10 -2.15 43.84 8.67
C ARG A 10 -2.12 42.37 8.32
N GLY A 11 -3.02 41.60 8.93
CA GLY A 11 -3.21 40.19 8.63
C GLY A 11 -3.74 39.40 9.83
N ARG A 12 -4.39 38.29 9.55
CA ARG A 12 -4.81 37.31 10.58
C ARG A 12 -3.54 36.72 11.22
N PRO A 13 -3.46 36.60 12.56
CA PRO A 13 -2.30 35.99 13.23
C PRO A 13 -1.98 34.60 12.65
N VAL A 14 -0.71 34.36 12.40
CA VAL A 14 -0.24 33.05 11.93
C VAL A 14 -0.21 32.10 13.12
N ILE A 15 -1.23 31.26 13.27
CA ILE A 15 -1.34 30.28 14.37
C ILE A 15 -0.29 29.14 14.19
N TYR A 16 -0.08 28.71 12.96
CA TYR A 16 0.81 27.61 12.64
C TYR A 16 2.07 28.14 11.92
N GLY A 17 3.14 28.30 12.65
CA GLY A 17 4.42 28.82 12.17
C GLY A 17 5.23 27.85 11.31
N SER A 18 6.50 28.20 11.08
CA SER A 18 7.47 27.37 10.37
C SER A 18 7.82 26.09 11.16
N ASP A 19 7.87 26.18 12.48
CA ASP A 19 8.07 25.08 13.42
C ASP A 19 7.03 23.98 13.25
N VAL A 20 5.72 24.35 13.24
CA VAL A 20 4.61 23.41 13.01
C VAL A 20 4.63 22.86 11.59
N THR A 21 5.10 23.65 10.60
CA THR A 21 5.24 23.18 9.22
C THR A 21 6.38 22.16 9.09
N SER A 22 7.48 22.36 9.81
CA SER A 22 8.59 21.40 9.88
C SER A 22 8.15 20.10 10.52
N ALA A 23 7.45 20.17 11.67
CA ALA A 23 6.91 18.99 12.33
C ALA A 23 5.95 18.19 11.43
N LEU A 24 5.06 18.86 10.71
CA LEU A 24 4.18 18.22 9.73
C LEU A 24 4.96 17.60 8.56
N LYS A 25 6.05 18.25 8.13
CA LYS A 25 6.90 17.73 7.04
C LYS A 25 7.63 16.47 7.47
N ASP A 26 8.19 16.43 8.68
CA ASP A 26 8.86 15.25 9.22
C ASP A 26 7.91 14.05 9.34
N LEU A 27 6.67 14.27 9.76
CA LEU A 27 5.64 13.22 9.74
C LEU A 27 5.27 12.81 8.32
N TRP A 28 5.13 13.76 7.40
CA TRP A 28 4.79 13.47 6.01
C TRP A 28 5.86 12.63 5.33
N ASP A 29 7.15 12.91 5.57
CA ASP A 29 8.28 12.11 5.08
C ASP A 29 8.31 10.72 5.72
N THR A 30 8.08 10.63 7.03
CA THR A 30 8.01 9.35 7.76
C THR A 30 6.85 8.49 7.27
N ALA A 31 5.70 9.10 6.98
CA ALA A 31 4.52 8.44 6.45
C ALA A 31 4.61 8.13 4.94
N SER A 32 5.77 8.35 4.32
CA SER A 32 5.99 8.10 2.88
C SER A 32 5.13 8.97 1.97
N GLU A 33 5.05 10.25 2.31
CA GLU A 33 4.50 11.29 1.46
C GLU A 33 3.03 11.08 1.02
N PRO A 34 2.10 10.70 1.94
CA PRO A 34 0.72 10.51 1.58
C PRO A 34 0.02 11.84 1.25
N CYS A 35 -1.16 11.78 0.65
CA CYS A 35 -2.01 12.96 0.55
C CYS A 35 -2.43 13.46 1.95
N GLY A 36 -2.76 14.75 2.08
CA GLY A 36 -3.05 15.35 3.39
C GLY A 36 -4.27 14.75 4.10
N GLU A 37 -5.24 14.19 3.37
CA GLU A 37 -6.38 13.48 3.98
C GLU A 37 -5.96 12.16 4.64
N ASN A 38 -5.05 11.44 4.02
CA ASN A 38 -4.54 10.17 4.56
C ASN A 38 -3.58 10.43 5.72
N LEU A 39 -2.70 11.43 5.60
CA LEU A 39 -1.81 11.81 6.68
C LEU A 39 -2.56 12.22 7.93
N TYR A 40 -3.63 13.04 7.79
CA TYR A 40 -4.42 13.53 8.91
C TYR A 40 -4.95 12.41 9.80
N GLY A 41 -5.32 11.27 9.21
CA GLY A 41 -5.86 10.12 9.94
C GLY A 41 -4.87 9.42 10.88
N VAL A 42 -3.55 9.62 10.68
CA VAL A 42 -2.49 8.92 11.45
C VAL A 42 -1.57 9.87 12.22
N ILE A 43 -1.74 11.20 12.12
CA ILE A 43 -0.85 12.18 12.80
C ILE A 43 -0.72 11.90 14.29
N ALA A 44 -1.85 11.71 14.98
CA ALA A 44 -1.85 11.55 16.44
C ALA A 44 -1.12 10.25 16.87
N GLU A 45 -1.33 9.16 16.16
CA GLU A 45 -0.68 7.88 16.41
C GLU A 45 0.84 7.96 16.17
N TYR A 46 1.25 8.54 15.04
CA TYR A 46 2.68 8.74 14.75
C TYR A 46 3.38 9.57 15.83
N VAL A 47 2.79 10.69 16.24
CA VAL A 47 3.35 11.53 17.31
C VAL A 47 3.50 10.72 18.60
N ALA A 48 2.44 10.00 19.03
CA ALA A 48 2.47 9.20 20.27
C ALA A 48 3.56 8.12 20.23
N ILE A 49 3.72 7.42 19.11
CA ILE A 49 4.75 6.39 18.96
C ILE A 49 6.16 7.00 18.96
N LEU A 50 6.35 8.11 18.22
CA LEU A 50 7.65 8.77 18.15
C LEU A 50 8.05 9.40 19.50
N GLU A 51 7.09 9.91 20.29
CA GLU A 51 7.33 10.37 21.65
C GLU A 51 7.70 9.21 22.59
N ARG A 52 6.94 8.11 22.56
CA ARG A 52 7.22 6.88 23.34
C ARG A 52 8.66 6.41 23.11
N ASP A 53 9.09 6.40 21.85
CA ASP A 53 10.40 5.87 21.46
C ASP A 53 11.51 6.94 21.44
N LYS A 54 11.23 8.14 21.97
CA LYS A 54 12.16 9.30 22.05
C LYS A 54 12.73 9.74 20.69
N MET A 55 11.99 9.53 19.62
CA MET A 55 12.33 9.94 18.26
C MET A 55 11.68 11.27 17.84
N TRP A 56 10.70 11.76 18.58
CA TRP A 56 10.04 13.04 18.34
C TRP A 56 10.93 14.19 18.80
N LYS A 57 11.28 15.10 17.86
CA LYS A 57 12.26 16.17 18.09
C LYS A 57 11.64 17.56 18.31
N HIS A 58 10.32 17.67 18.20
CA HIS A 58 9.60 18.93 18.31
C HIS A 58 9.15 19.19 19.76
N ASN A 59 9.08 20.48 20.13
CA ASN A 59 8.68 20.86 21.46
C ASN A 59 7.17 20.65 21.70
N PRO A 60 6.70 20.59 22.98
CA PRO A 60 5.30 20.32 23.29
C PRO A 60 4.32 21.34 22.72
N GLU A 61 4.69 22.62 22.64
CA GLU A 61 3.83 23.67 22.08
C GLU A 61 3.60 23.45 20.57
N THR A 62 4.66 23.15 19.82
CA THR A 62 4.60 22.81 18.39
C THR A 62 3.76 21.54 18.17
N THR A 63 3.94 20.52 19.02
CA THR A 63 3.18 19.28 18.98
C THR A 63 1.69 19.54 19.20
N GLN A 64 1.33 20.31 20.22
CA GLN A 64 -0.07 20.65 20.50
C GLN A 64 -0.70 21.42 19.33
N LYS A 65 0.01 22.38 18.76
CA LYS A 65 -0.46 23.11 17.58
C LYS A 65 -0.64 22.18 16.37
N LEU A 66 0.29 21.25 16.14
CA LEU A 66 0.19 20.26 15.08
C LEU A 66 -1.05 19.37 15.23
N LEU A 67 -1.29 18.84 16.42
CA LEU A 67 -2.44 17.99 16.74
C LEU A 67 -3.78 18.75 16.65
N SER A 68 -3.76 20.07 16.86
CA SER A 68 -4.96 20.93 16.73
C SER A 68 -5.31 21.32 15.29
N MET A 69 -4.47 20.96 14.31
CA MET A 69 -4.74 21.28 12.91
C MET A 69 -6.02 20.60 12.40
N SER A 70 -6.84 21.32 11.66
CA SER A 70 -7.94 20.72 10.91
C SER A 70 -7.42 19.96 9.68
N GLN A 71 -8.15 18.94 9.25
CA GLN A 71 -7.87 18.19 8.02
C GLN A 71 -7.65 19.10 6.80
N GLY A 72 -8.45 20.16 6.67
CA GLY A 72 -8.31 21.14 5.60
C GLY A 72 -6.99 21.89 5.64
N THR A 73 -6.48 22.21 6.83
CA THR A 73 -5.19 22.87 7.02
C THR A 73 -4.03 21.93 6.66
N VAL A 74 -4.08 20.69 7.13
CA VAL A 74 -3.09 19.65 6.77
C VAL A 74 -3.05 19.44 5.26
N LYS A 75 -4.22 19.29 4.62
CA LYS A 75 -4.33 19.13 3.16
C LYS A 75 -3.67 20.26 2.38
N LYS A 76 -3.95 21.53 2.77
CA LYS A 76 -3.35 22.70 2.11
C LYS A 76 -1.83 22.71 2.24
N ARG A 77 -1.28 22.38 3.41
CA ARG A 77 0.17 22.37 3.64
C ARG A 77 0.87 21.22 2.90
N VAL A 78 0.31 20.04 2.94
CA VAL A 78 0.83 18.88 2.20
C VAL A 78 0.83 19.13 0.68
N ALA A 79 -0.17 19.82 0.14
CA ALA A 79 -0.18 20.19 -1.27
C ALA A 79 1.01 21.07 -1.70
N HIS A 80 1.61 21.84 -0.80
CA HIS A 80 2.84 22.59 -1.06
C HIS A 80 4.10 21.70 -1.07
N PHE A 81 4.10 20.59 -0.31
CA PHE A 81 5.21 19.63 -0.31
C PHE A 81 5.27 18.85 -1.62
N THR A 82 4.11 18.42 -2.14
CA THR A 82 3.99 17.57 -3.35
C THR A 82 4.30 18.27 -4.67
N ARG A 83 4.17 19.58 -4.78
CA ARG A 83 4.38 20.33 -6.05
C ARG A 83 5.79 20.26 -6.62
N ARG A 84 6.76 19.72 -5.88
CA ARG A 84 8.19 19.71 -6.24
C ARG A 84 8.74 18.38 -6.79
N GLN A 85 7.94 17.29 -6.89
CA GLN A 85 8.54 15.95 -7.00
C GLN A 85 8.16 15.04 -8.19
N PHE A 86 7.18 15.31 -9.06
CA PHE A 86 6.72 14.25 -9.99
C PHE A 86 6.77 14.57 -11.49
N SER A 87 7.45 13.67 -12.25
CA SER A 87 7.23 13.39 -13.68
C SER A 87 6.69 11.95 -13.85
N SER A 88 5.81 11.70 -14.85
CA SER A 88 5.05 10.44 -15.00
C SER A 88 5.56 9.54 -16.13
N ASN A 89 5.64 8.19 -15.89
CA ASN A 89 5.84 7.15 -16.88
C ASN A 89 4.78 6.04 -16.77
N HIS A 90 4.30 5.45 -17.88
CA HIS A 90 3.25 4.43 -17.94
C HIS A 90 3.78 3.06 -18.42
N GLY A 91 3.21 1.95 -17.90
CA GLY A 91 3.61 0.56 -18.17
C GLY A 91 2.71 -0.18 -19.20
N LYS A 92 3.18 -1.33 -19.74
CA LYS A 92 2.53 -2.17 -20.78
C LYS A 92 2.02 -3.51 -20.22
N SER A 93 0.98 -4.12 -20.85
CA SER A 93 0.27 -5.35 -20.42
C SER A 93 0.67 -6.60 -21.25
N THR A 94 0.62 -7.81 -20.60
CA THR A 94 1.00 -9.10 -21.23
C THR A 94 0.12 -10.26 -20.73
N THR A 95 -0.98 -10.64 -21.42
CA THR A 95 -1.84 -11.78 -20.98
C THR A 95 -2.35 -12.64 -22.15
N THR A 96 -2.37 -14.01 -21.97
CA THR A 96 -2.98 -14.99 -22.88
C THR A 96 -3.84 -16.01 -22.08
N PRO A 97 -5.05 -16.42 -22.54
CA PRO A 97 -5.96 -17.30 -21.79
C PRO A 97 -5.56 -18.80 -21.76
N GLY A 98 -5.82 -19.52 -20.67
CA GLY A 98 -5.49 -20.94 -20.46
C GLY A 98 -6.71 -21.88 -20.33
N SER A 99 -6.51 -23.19 -20.52
CA SER A 99 -7.54 -24.25 -20.57
C SER A 99 -8.28 -24.55 -19.25
N THR A 100 -7.76 -24.15 -18.12
CA THR A 100 -8.36 -24.39 -16.78
C THR A 100 -9.51 -23.43 -16.46
N MET A 101 -9.76 -22.46 -17.31
CA MET A 101 -10.78 -21.42 -17.08
C MET A 101 -12.21 -21.97 -16.91
N SER A 102 -12.53 -23.11 -17.50
CA SER A 102 -13.90 -23.67 -17.47
C SER A 102 -14.29 -24.26 -16.11
N VAL A 103 -13.33 -24.69 -15.29
CA VAL A 103 -13.59 -25.35 -14.00
C VAL A 103 -13.53 -24.40 -12.81
N ILE A 104 -12.87 -23.23 -12.94
CA ILE A 104 -12.80 -22.24 -11.87
C ILE A 104 -14.02 -21.33 -11.93
N PRO A 105 -14.82 -21.24 -10.85
CA PRO A 105 -16.05 -20.45 -10.86
C PRO A 105 -15.76 -18.95 -11.06
N ILE A 106 -16.62 -18.29 -11.82
CA ILE A 106 -16.62 -16.85 -11.96
C ILE A 106 -17.29 -16.26 -10.72
N ARG A 107 -16.63 -15.28 -10.08
CA ARG A 107 -17.28 -14.51 -9.02
C ARG A 107 -18.32 -13.57 -9.61
N MET A 108 -19.56 -13.67 -9.13
CA MET A 108 -20.68 -12.82 -9.55
C MET A 108 -21.08 -11.80 -8.46
N ASP A 109 -20.70 -12.06 -7.21
CA ASP A 109 -21.09 -11.25 -6.05
C ASP A 109 -20.30 -9.94 -5.95
N GLY A 110 -20.94 -8.94 -5.37
CA GLY A 110 -20.33 -7.65 -5.13
C GLY A 110 -19.26 -7.71 -4.02
N TRP A 111 -18.20 -6.91 -4.15
CA TRP A 111 -17.11 -6.82 -3.16
C TRP A 111 -17.51 -6.24 -1.79
N ARG A 112 -18.69 -5.67 -1.67
CA ARG A 112 -19.17 -5.06 -0.41
C ARG A 112 -19.55 -6.06 0.65
N GLU A 113 -19.97 -7.24 0.23
CA GLU A 113 -20.44 -8.33 1.08
C GLU A 113 -19.37 -9.38 1.35
N SER A 114 -18.14 -9.10 0.87
CA SER A 114 -16.99 -9.97 1.11
C SER A 114 -16.60 -9.92 2.57
N GLY A 115 -16.38 -11.08 3.19
CA GLY A 115 -15.74 -11.21 4.51
C GLY A 115 -14.24 -10.94 4.47
N VAL A 116 -13.63 -10.79 5.65
CA VAL A 116 -12.17 -10.73 5.78
C VAL A 116 -11.58 -12.07 5.31
N GLY A 117 -10.51 -12.01 4.53
CA GLY A 117 -9.90 -13.19 3.90
C GLY A 117 -10.31 -13.42 2.45
N THR A 118 -11.12 -12.50 1.86
CA THR A 118 -11.35 -12.47 0.41
C THR A 118 -10.21 -11.72 -0.26
N MET A 119 -9.23 -12.46 -0.77
CA MET A 119 -7.98 -11.94 -1.30
C MET A 119 -8.02 -11.78 -2.82
N GLN A 120 -7.87 -10.56 -3.33
CA GLN A 120 -7.54 -10.34 -4.74
C GLN A 120 -6.05 -10.55 -4.99
N LEU A 121 -5.73 -11.20 -6.11
CA LEU A 121 -4.36 -11.50 -6.54
C LEU A 121 -4.07 -10.89 -7.89
N ASP A 122 -2.84 -10.42 -8.04
CA ASP A 122 -2.28 -10.01 -9.32
C ASP A 122 -0.74 -10.16 -9.31
N THR A 123 -0.14 -10.18 -10.50
CA THR A 123 1.31 -10.19 -10.65
C THR A 123 1.82 -8.92 -11.29
N VAL A 124 2.82 -8.30 -10.68
CA VAL A 124 3.49 -7.11 -11.23
C VAL A 124 4.81 -7.51 -11.87
N ALA A 125 4.91 -7.31 -13.19
CA ALA A 125 6.11 -7.57 -13.96
C ALA A 125 7.16 -6.46 -13.76
N HIS A 126 8.37 -6.77 -13.33
CA HIS A 126 9.49 -5.84 -13.26
C HIS A 126 10.34 -5.93 -14.53
N CYS A 127 9.71 -5.66 -15.68
CA CYS A 127 10.30 -5.82 -17.01
C CYS A 127 10.98 -4.55 -17.57
N GLY A 128 10.85 -3.41 -16.88
CA GLY A 128 11.33 -2.14 -17.42
C GLY A 128 10.66 -1.78 -18.75
N GLY A 129 11.44 -1.35 -19.71
CA GLY A 129 10.97 -0.97 -21.06
C GLY A 129 10.76 -2.13 -22.04
N SER A 130 11.13 -3.39 -21.68
CA SER A 130 11.05 -4.56 -22.57
C SER A 130 10.49 -5.77 -21.83
N VAL A 131 9.60 -6.50 -22.48
CA VAL A 131 9.03 -7.77 -21.97
C VAL A 131 9.81 -8.99 -22.44
N ALA A 132 10.91 -8.81 -23.20
CA ALA A 132 11.74 -9.91 -23.69
C ALA A 132 12.64 -10.46 -22.56
N GLY A 133 12.90 -11.78 -22.57
CA GLY A 133 13.75 -12.48 -21.61
C GLY A 133 13.13 -12.59 -20.22
N ASP A 134 13.97 -13.03 -19.27
CA ASP A 134 13.56 -13.32 -17.90
C ASP A 134 13.66 -12.10 -17.00
N PHE A 135 12.76 -11.98 -16.05
CA PHE A 135 12.76 -10.91 -15.05
C PHE A 135 11.87 -11.30 -13.86
N ILE A 136 11.97 -10.52 -12.80
CA ILE A 136 11.22 -10.73 -11.56
C ILE A 136 9.76 -10.31 -11.73
N TYR A 137 8.88 -11.08 -11.11
CA TYR A 137 7.49 -10.73 -10.85
C TYR A 137 7.24 -10.61 -9.36
N THR A 138 6.34 -9.73 -8.98
CA THR A 138 5.80 -9.67 -7.62
C THR A 138 4.37 -10.18 -7.61
N VAL A 139 4.10 -11.24 -6.87
CA VAL A 139 2.74 -11.64 -6.49
C VAL A 139 2.26 -10.66 -5.45
N ASN A 140 1.15 -9.98 -5.72
CA ASN A 140 0.49 -9.05 -4.83
C ASN A 140 -0.87 -9.61 -4.42
N ALA A 141 -1.09 -9.77 -3.12
CA ALA A 141 -2.35 -10.19 -2.53
C ALA A 141 -2.93 -9.05 -1.71
N THR A 142 -4.21 -8.74 -1.87
CA THR A 142 -4.89 -7.67 -1.13
C THR A 142 -6.26 -8.14 -0.68
N ASP A 143 -6.52 -8.09 0.63
CA ASP A 143 -7.85 -8.33 1.19
C ASP A 143 -8.81 -7.21 0.79
N THR A 144 -9.95 -7.59 0.22
CA THR A 144 -10.94 -6.64 -0.31
C THR A 144 -11.66 -5.85 0.77
N THR A 145 -11.69 -6.38 1.98
CA THR A 145 -12.46 -5.85 3.11
C THR A 145 -11.66 -4.86 3.93
N THR A 146 -10.45 -5.23 4.33
CA THR A 146 -9.58 -4.40 5.18
C THR A 146 -8.52 -3.63 4.41
N LEU A 147 -8.22 -4.06 3.18
CA LEU A 147 -7.09 -3.64 2.34
C LEU A 147 -5.73 -4.10 2.92
N TRP A 148 -5.74 -5.12 3.79
CA TRP A 148 -4.51 -5.79 4.22
C TRP A 148 -3.82 -6.41 3.02
N GLY A 149 -2.53 -6.17 2.87
CA GLY A 149 -1.78 -6.60 1.71
C GLY A 149 -0.53 -7.37 2.04
N GLN A 150 -0.21 -8.38 1.23
CA GLN A 150 1.03 -9.15 1.31
C GLN A 150 1.64 -9.31 -0.08
N ARG A 151 2.98 -9.25 -0.17
CA ARG A 151 3.71 -9.27 -1.43
C ARG A 151 4.86 -10.26 -1.37
N ARG A 152 5.08 -10.97 -2.50
CA ARG A 152 6.24 -11.84 -2.66
C ARG A 152 6.81 -11.76 -4.07
N ALA A 153 8.11 -11.59 -4.16
CA ALA A 153 8.83 -11.63 -5.42
C ALA A 153 9.18 -13.06 -5.82
N GLN A 154 9.17 -13.32 -7.12
CA GLN A 154 9.58 -14.58 -7.72
C GLN A 154 10.33 -14.35 -9.02
N TRP A 155 11.17 -15.32 -9.39
CA TRP A 155 11.80 -15.35 -10.69
C TRP A 155 10.82 -15.87 -11.73
N ASN A 156 10.62 -15.11 -12.78
CA ASN A 156 9.66 -15.38 -13.86
C ASN A 156 8.20 -15.55 -13.41
N LYS A 157 7.31 -15.77 -14.36
CA LYS A 157 5.88 -15.99 -14.17
C LYS A 157 5.57 -17.49 -14.04
N GLY A 158 6.29 -18.18 -13.14
CA GLY A 158 6.20 -19.63 -12.96
C GLY A 158 4.98 -20.05 -12.12
N LYS A 159 4.20 -21.02 -12.60
CA LYS A 159 3.00 -21.55 -11.92
C LYS A 159 3.30 -22.11 -10.53
N ILE A 160 4.41 -22.87 -10.38
CA ILE A 160 4.83 -23.47 -9.10
C ILE A 160 5.25 -22.36 -8.13
N ALA A 161 6.14 -21.46 -8.55
CA ALA A 161 6.61 -20.34 -7.73
C ALA A 161 5.45 -19.44 -7.28
N THR A 162 4.46 -19.21 -8.14
CA THR A 162 3.25 -18.43 -7.78
C THR A 162 2.44 -19.13 -6.67
N VAL A 163 2.23 -20.43 -6.78
CA VAL A 163 1.51 -21.20 -5.74
C VAL A 163 2.31 -21.28 -4.44
N ASP A 164 3.64 -21.42 -4.50
CA ASP A 164 4.48 -21.40 -3.30
C ASP A 164 4.43 -20.02 -2.60
N ASN A 165 4.41 -18.93 -3.37
CA ASN A 165 4.18 -17.60 -2.82
C ASN A 165 2.78 -17.44 -2.23
N MET A 166 1.74 -17.99 -2.85
CA MET A 166 0.37 -18.00 -2.27
C MET A 166 0.34 -18.76 -0.95
N LYS A 167 0.98 -19.95 -0.86
CA LYS A 167 1.10 -20.70 0.41
C LYS A 167 1.84 -19.90 1.48
N TYR A 168 2.94 -19.26 1.10
CA TYR A 168 3.70 -18.40 2.02
C TYR A 168 2.81 -17.27 2.55
N ILE A 169 2.08 -16.57 1.67
CA ILE A 169 1.16 -15.50 2.05
C ILE A 169 0.07 -16.02 2.96
N ASP A 170 -0.57 -17.16 2.63
CA ASP A 170 -1.61 -17.81 3.44
C ASP A 170 -1.13 -18.08 4.88
N ASN A 171 0.12 -18.55 5.04
CA ASN A 171 0.71 -18.87 6.34
C ASN A 171 1.04 -17.64 7.21
N ILE A 172 1.30 -16.48 6.61
CA ILE A 172 1.68 -15.26 7.37
C ILE A 172 0.52 -14.27 7.54
N LEU A 173 -0.61 -14.50 6.88
CA LEU A 173 -1.79 -13.66 7.09
C LEU A 173 -2.34 -13.85 8.51
N PRO A 174 -2.76 -12.76 9.18
CA PRO A 174 -3.30 -12.84 10.53
C PRO A 174 -4.73 -13.41 10.60
N PHE A 175 -5.33 -13.70 9.47
CA PHE A 175 -6.68 -14.25 9.32
C PHE A 175 -6.70 -15.34 8.25
N PRO A 176 -7.63 -16.29 8.31
CA PRO A 176 -7.74 -17.35 7.31
C PRO A 176 -8.20 -16.79 5.96
N VAL A 177 -7.62 -17.27 4.88
CA VAL A 177 -8.11 -16.99 3.54
C VAL A 177 -9.38 -17.79 3.27
N ILE A 178 -10.46 -17.10 2.94
CA ILE A 178 -11.76 -17.69 2.56
C ILE A 178 -11.90 -17.79 1.04
N GLU A 179 -11.28 -16.87 0.30
CA GLU A 179 -11.34 -16.85 -1.16
C GLU A 179 -10.05 -16.24 -1.75
N TRP A 180 -9.49 -16.92 -2.76
CA TRP A 180 -8.47 -16.41 -3.65
C TRP A 180 -9.10 -15.98 -4.96
N HIS A 181 -9.02 -14.70 -5.30
CA HIS A 181 -9.57 -14.13 -6.52
C HIS A 181 -8.49 -13.49 -7.38
N PRO A 182 -7.78 -14.30 -8.21
CA PRO A 182 -6.84 -13.79 -9.19
C PRO A 182 -7.52 -13.13 -10.39
N ASP A 183 -6.70 -12.43 -11.18
CA ASP A 183 -7.03 -12.18 -12.57
C ASP A 183 -7.05 -13.49 -13.39
N SER A 184 -7.29 -13.39 -14.70
CA SER A 184 -7.30 -14.57 -15.57
C SER A 184 -5.90 -14.99 -16.04
N GLY A 185 -4.85 -14.62 -15.33
CA GLY A 185 -3.46 -14.95 -15.63
C GLY A 185 -3.17 -16.46 -15.52
N SER A 186 -2.42 -17.01 -16.47
CA SER A 186 -2.09 -18.43 -16.50
C SER A 186 -1.25 -18.93 -15.34
N GLU A 187 -0.57 -18.03 -14.61
CA GLU A 187 0.16 -18.32 -13.37
C GLU A 187 -0.76 -18.70 -12.22
N PHE A 188 -2.00 -18.20 -12.21
CA PHE A 188 -3.03 -18.53 -11.23
C PHE A 188 -4.05 -19.53 -11.78
N ILE A 189 -4.47 -19.37 -13.05
CA ILE A 189 -5.50 -20.20 -13.68
C ILE A 189 -4.81 -21.43 -14.33
N ASN A 190 -4.47 -22.40 -13.49
CA ASN A 190 -3.82 -23.65 -13.89
C ASN A 190 -4.18 -24.79 -12.93
N TRP A 191 -3.94 -26.04 -13.36
CA TRP A 191 -4.28 -27.22 -12.58
C TRP A 191 -3.50 -27.33 -11.26
N HIS A 192 -2.28 -26.82 -11.19
CA HIS A 192 -1.49 -26.85 -9.97
C HIS A 192 -2.12 -25.98 -8.87
N CYS A 193 -2.52 -24.74 -9.21
CA CYS A 193 -3.23 -23.85 -8.31
C CYS A 193 -4.61 -24.40 -7.96
N TYR A 194 -5.37 -24.88 -8.96
CA TYR A 194 -6.69 -25.43 -8.76
C TYR A 194 -6.71 -26.63 -7.83
N ASN A 195 -5.78 -27.58 -7.98
CA ASN A 195 -5.74 -28.77 -7.12
C ASN A 195 -5.50 -28.46 -5.63
N ILE A 196 -4.85 -27.32 -5.34
CA ILE A 196 -4.56 -26.89 -3.95
C ILE A 196 -5.69 -26.04 -3.37
N TYR A 197 -6.26 -25.14 -4.17
CA TYR A 197 -7.17 -24.11 -3.71
C TYR A 197 -8.59 -24.20 -4.30
N LYS A 198 -8.98 -25.31 -4.96
CA LYS A 198 -10.22 -25.46 -5.73
C LYS A 198 -11.48 -24.88 -5.04
N ASP A 199 -11.62 -25.13 -3.73
CA ASP A 199 -12.80 -24.75 -2.96
C ASP A 199 -12.80 -23.25 -2.56
N LYS A 200 -11.65 -22.59 -2.71
CA LYS A 200 -11.44 -21.19 -2.38
C LYS A 200 -11.07 -20.34 -3.60
N LEU A 201 -10.93 -20.96 -4.78
CA LEU A 201 -10.44 -20.27 -5.97
C LEU A 201 -11.61 -19.80 -6.82
N THR A 202 -11.67 -18.51 -7.09
CA THR A 202 -12.60 -17.89 -8.05
C THR A 202 -11.80 -17.17 -9.14
N ARG A 203 -12.48 -16.62 -10.13
CA ARG A 203 -11.82 -15.80 -11.16
C ARG A 203 -12.68 -14.62 -11.59
N SER A 204 -12.03 -13.63 -12.17
CA SER A 204 -12.66 -12.45 -12.75
C SER A 204 -13.49 -12.81 -13.99
N ARG A 205 -14.52 -12.02 -14.24
CA ARG A 205 -15.33 -12.11 -15.45
C ARG A 205 -14.50 -11.66 -16.66
N PRO A 206 -14.62 -12.33 -17.82
CA PRO A 206 -13.96 -11.89 -19.05
C PRO A 206 -14.33 -10.43 -19.38
N ASN A 207 -13.32 -9.62 -19.73
CA ASN A 207 -13.48 -8.21 -20.12
C ASN A 207 -14.06 -7.26 -19.05
N HIS A 208 -14.09 -7.65 -17.77
CA HIS A 208 -14.54 -6.81 -16.66
C HIS A 208 -13.35 -6.28 -15.86
N LYS A 209 -12.75 -5.18 -16.30
CA LYS A 209 -11.57 -4.53 -15.67
C LYS A 209 -11.74 -4.13 -14.21
N ASN A 210 -12.97 -4.06 -13.70
CA ASN A 210 -13.22 -3.65 -12.30
C ASN A 210 -13.24 -4.83 -11.32
N ASP A 211 -13.09 -6.06 -11.79
CA ASP A 211 -13.19 -7.25 -10.94
C ASP A 211 -11.94 -7.42 -10.05
N ASN A 212 -10.79 -6.84 -10.40
CA ASN A 212 -9.54 -6.85 -9.61
C ASN A 212 -9.10 -5.46 -9.13
N CYS A 213 -10.06 -4.53 -8.97
CA CYS A 213 -9.75 -3.12 -8.74
C CYS A 213 -8.96 -2.83 -7.45
N PHE A 214 -9.09 -3.64 -6.40
CA PHE A 214 -8.37 -3.42 -5.14
C PHE A 214 -6.88 -3.74 -5.27
N VAL A 215 -6.52 -4.86 -5.88
CA VAL A 215 -5.13 -5.23 -6.09
C VAL A 215 -4.47 -4.39 -7.17
N GLU A 216 -5.20 -4.06 -8.25
CA GLU A 216 -4.68 -3.19 -9.33
C GLU A 216 -4.33 -1.78 -8.82
N GLU A 217 -5.18 -1.18 -7.96
CA GLU A 217 -4.86 0.11 -7.32
C GLU A 217 -3.55 0.00 -6.52
N ARG A 218 -3.34 -1.11 -5.80
CA ARG A 218 -2.14 -1.37 -5.00
C ARG A 218 -0.88 -1.57 -5.82
N ASN A 219 -0.98 -2.14 -7.02
CA ASN A 219 0.15 -2.29 -7.92
C ASN A 219 0.81 -0.94 -8.26
N GLY A 220 0.03 0.07 -8.56
CA GLY A 220 0.51 1.43 -8.84
C GLY A 220 0.97 2.16 -7.58
N HIS A 221 0.11 2.21 -6.57
CA HIS A 221 0.34 3.01 -5.36
C HIS A 221 1.36 2.41 -4.39
N ILE A 222 1.65 1.11 -4.46
CA ILE A 222 2.62 0.44 -3.61
C ILE A 222 3.81 -0.04 -4.42
N ILE A 223 3.63 -1.08 -5.25
CA ILE A 223 4.78 -1.74 -5.88
C ILE A 223 5.54 -0.76 -6.77
N ARG A 224 4.86 -0.05 -7.65
CA ARG A 224 5.52 0.93 -8.53
C ARG A 224 6.10 2.12 -7.79
N ARG A 225 5.48 2.55 -6.71
CA ARG A 225 5.99 3.64 -5.87
C ARG A 225 7.26 3.26 -5.12
N TRP A 226 7.33 2.04 -4.57
CA TRP A 226 8.43 1.61 -3.72
C TRP A 226 9.58 0.95 -4.48
N VAL A 227 9.27 0.19 -5.52
CA VAL A 227 10.25 -0.55 -6.34
C VAL A 227 10.55 0.16 -7.67
N GLY A 228 9.61 0.97 -8.19
CA GLY A 228 9.76 1.70 -9.44
C GLY A 228 9.41 0.86 -10.66
N TYR A 229 9.88 1.34 -11.81
CA TYR A 229 9.65 0.75 -13.14
C TYR A 229 10.92 0.13 -13.73
N GLU A 230 11.98 0.01 -12.93
CA GLU A 230 13.23 -0.58 -13.37
C GLU A 230 13.04 -2.06 -13.76
N ARG A 231 13.88 -2.51 -14.68
CA ARG A 231 13.98 -3.93 -15.03
C ARG A 231 14.79 -4.64 -13.96
N LEU A 232 14.23 -5.71 -13.38
CA LEU A 232 14.87 -6.57 -12.40
C LEU A 232 15.10 -7.95 -13.04
N ASP A 233 16.25 -8.15 -13.64
CA ASP A 233 16.61 -9.33 -14.45
C ASP A 233 17.79 -10.12 -13.87
N ASP A 234 18.02 -10.03 -12.57
CA ASP A 234 18.94 -10.92 -11.82
C ASP A 234 18.19 -11.65 -10.71
N ILE A 235 18.33 -12.96 -10.66
CA ILE A 235 17.68 -13.84 -9.67
C ILE A 235 18.07 -13.47 -8.22
N LYS A 236 19.27 -12.90 -8.01
CA LYS A 236 19.72 -12.42 -6.69
C LYS A 236 18.82 -11.33 -6.11
N LEU A 237 18.18 -10.56 -6.97
CA LEU A 237 17.27 -9.50 -6.57
C LEU A 237 15.96 -10.02 -5.98
N VAL A 238 15.57 -11.29 -6.23
CA VAL A 238 14.38 -11.92 -5.62
C VAL A 238 14.50 -11.90 -4.10
N LYS A 239 15.64 -12.31 -3.55
CA LYS A 239 15.88 -12.31 -2.10
C LYS A 239 15.86 -10.89 -1.54
N ALA A 240 16.54 -9.95 -2.20
CA ALA A 240 16.59 -8.55 -1.75
C ALA A 240 15.21 -7.88 -1.77
N LEU A 241 14.40 -8.18 -2.80
CA LEU A 241 13.04 -7.65 -2.92
C LEU A 241 12.10 -8.28 -1.88
N ASN A 242 12.23 -9.57 -1.59
CA ASN A 242 11.48 -10.22 -0.52
C ASN A 242 11.84 -9.66 0.86
N SER A 243 13.13 -9.42 1.14
CA SER A 243 13.55 -8.75 2.38
C SER A 243 12.96 -7.35 2.51
N LEU A 244 12.82 -6.61 1.40
CA LEU A 244 12.11 -5.33 1.39
C LEU A 244 10.64 -5.50 1.73
N TYR A 245 9.94 -6.49 1.15
CA TYR A 245 8.52 -6.73 1.43
C TYR A 245 8.26 -7.19 2.86
N ASP A 246 9.19 -7.94 3.48
CA ASP A 246 9.08 -8.37 4.88
C ASP A 246 8.99 -7.19 5.86
N ILE A 247 9.54 -6.02 5.50
CA ILE A 247 9.46 -4.79 6.30
C ILE A 247 8.39 -3.82 5.77
N LEU A 248 8.23 -3.76 4.45
CA LEU A 248 7.29 -2.85 3.81
C LEU A 248 5.83 -3.22 4.11
N ASP A 249 5.48 -4.51 4.08
CA ASP A 249 4.10 -4.95 4.28
C ASP A 249 3.59 -4.66 5.70
N PRO A 250 4.32 -4.95 6.79
CA PRO A 250 3.96 -4.47 8.13
C PRO A 250 3.79 -2.94 8.20
N TYR A 251 4.73 -2.18 7.62
CA TYR A 251 4.62 -0.72 7.60
C TYR A 251 3.34 -0.24 6.91
N LEU A 252 3.00 -0.81 5.75
CA LEU A 252 1.80 -0.44 5.00
C LEU A 252 0.50 -0.85 5.70
N ASN A 253 0.49 -2.05 6.29
CA ASN A 253 -0.69 -2.60 6.95
C ASN A 253 -1.00 -1.90 8.27
N HIS A 254 0.02 -1.55 9.05
CA HIS A 254 -0.16 -0.96 10.37
C HIS A 254 -0.22 0.57 10.37
N PHE A 255 0.49 1.25 9.44
CA PHE A 255 0.71 2.70 9.57
C PHE A 255 0.28 3.54 8.35
N VAL A 256 -0.02 2.94 7.20
CA VAL A 256 -0.40 3.72 6.02
C VAL A 256 -1.91 3.74 5.83
N ALA A 257 -2.51 4.85 6.23
CA ALA A 257 -3.94 5.07 6.11
C ALA A 257 -4.36 5.43 4.67
N ASN A 258 -5.55 4.99 4.30
CA ASN A 258 -6.19 5.30 3.03
C ASN A 258 -7.71 5.41 3.18
N LYS A 259 -8.40 6.00 2.19
CA LYS A 259 -9.87 6.09 2.17
C LYS A 259 -10.45 5.14 1.13
N ARG A 260 -11.27 4.19 1.57
CA ARG A 260 -12.01 3.30 0.67
C ARG A 260 -13.14 4.04 -0.05
N ILE A 261 -13.48 3.55 -1.24
CA ILE A 261 -14.67 3.99 -1.97
C ILE A 261 -15.88 3.31 -1.32
N VAL A 262 -16.76 4.10 -0.72
CA VAL A 262 -18.03 3.64 -0.11
C VAL A 262 -19.11 3.49 -1.16
N SER A 263 -19.19 4.40 -2.12
CA SER A 263 -20.14 4.32 -3.22
C SER A 263 -19.58 4.91 -4.51
N LYS A 264 -20.01 4.33 -5.63
CA LYS A 264 -19.75 4.84 -6.97
C LYS A 264 -21.07 4.80 -7.73
N LYS A 265 -21.66 5.97 -7.97
CA LYS A 265 -22.95 6.10 -8.65
C LYS A 265 -22.80 6.94 -9.90
N ARG A 266 -23.46 6.53 -10.99
CA ARG A 266 -23.51 7.32 -12.22
C ARG A 266 -24.65 8.34 -12.08
N VAL A 267 -24.31 9.63 -12.27
CA VAL A 267 -25.29 10.72 -12.30
C VAL A 267 -25.12 11.44 -13.63
N GLY A 268 -26.00 11.16 -14.58
CA GLY A 268 -25.87 11.60 -15.96
C GLY A 268 -24.59 11.03 -16.62
N ALA A 269 -23.76 11.90 -17.17
CA ALA A 269 -22.47 11.53 -17.79
C ALA A 269 -21.32 11.36 -16.77
N ARG A 270 -21.50 11.70 -15.49
CA ARG A 270 -20.43 11.72 -14.49
C ARG A 270 -20.57 10.57 -13.47
N TRP A 271 -19.42 10.09 -13.00
CA TRP A 271 -19.37 9.20 -11.83
C TRP A 271 -19.19 10.02 -10.56
N VAL A 272 -20.12 9.87 -9.60
CA VAL A 272 -19.99 10.40 -8.25
C VAL A 272 -19.43 9.31 -7.38
N ILE A 273 -18.22 9.56 -6.84
CA ILE A 273 -17.49 8.63 -5.98
C ILE A 273 -17.52 9.19 -4.56
N THR A 274 -18.11 8.44 -3.64
CA THR A 274 -18.09 8.75 -2.20
C THR A 274 -17.03 7.86 -1.54
N ARG A 275 -16.16 8.48 -0.74
CA ARG A 275 -15.13 7.79 0.05
C ARG A 275 -15.46 7.85 1.53
N GLU A 276 -14.80 7.02 2.33
CA GLU A 276 -14.86 7.10 3.80
C GLU A 276 -14.59 8.53 4.29
N LYS A 277 -15.25 8.93 5.37
CA LYS A 277 -15.03 10.26 5.97
C LYS A 277 -13.59 10.40 6.49
N THR A 278 -13.10 9.38 7.19
CA THR A 278 -11.75 9.33 7.77
C THR A 278 -10.94 8.25 7.06
N ALA A 279 -9.66 8.54 6.80
CA ALA A 279 -8.71 7.54 6.33
C ALA A 279 -8.38 6.60 7.49
N LYS A 280 -8.27 5.29 7.20
CA LYS A 280 -7.93 4.25 8.16
C LYS A 280 -6.82 3.38 7.61
N THR A 281 -6.01 2.80 8.50
CA THR A 281 -5.06 1.75 8.13
C THR A 281 -5.78 0.41 7.93
N PRO A 282 -5.19 -0.56 7.19
CA PRO A 282 -5.70 -1.93 7.18
C PRO A 282 -5.84 -2.53 8.58
N TYR A 283 -4.90 -2.27 9.47
CA TYR A 283 -4.93 -2.67 10.88
C TYR A 283 -6.18 -2.16 11.61
N GLU A 284 -6.46 -0.84 11.56
CA GLU A 284 -7.66 -0.27 12.19
C GLU A 284 -8.96 -0.88 11.62
N ARG A 285 -8.99 -1.18 10.31
CA ARG A 285 -10.15 -1.82 9.69
C ARG A 285 -10.34 -3.26 10.18
N LEU A 286 -9.24 -4.00 10.34
CA LEU A 286 -9.26 -5.38 10.82
C LEU A 286 -9.81 -5.47 12.23
N LEU A 287 -9.37 -4.58 13.14
CA LEU A 287 -9.86 -4.52 14.52
C LEU A 287 -11.37 -4.22 14.60
N GLN A 288 -11.92 -3.50 13.63
CA GLN A 288 -13.35 -3.13 13.58
C GLN A 288 -14.25 -4.22 13.00
N LYS A 289 -13.71 -5.40 12.64
CA LYS A 289 -14.47 -6.48 12.03
C LYS A 289 -14.97 -7.47 13.07
N ASP A 290 -16.27 -7.79 12.97
CA ASP A 290 -16.93 -8.75 13.88
C ASP A 290 -16.64 -10.20 13.52
N ASP A 291 -16.31 -10.47 12.24
CA ASP A 291 -15.93 -11.78 11.70
C ASP A 291 -14.50 -12.22 12.05
N ILE A 292 -13.74 -11.39 12.79
CA ILE A 292 -12.41 -11.70 13.31
C ILE A 292 -12.47 -11.99 14.82
N SER A 293 -11.87 -13.12 15.23
CA SER A 293 -11.85 -13.51 16.65
C SER A 293 -11.08 -12.50 17.52
N GLN A 294 -11.47 -12.37 18.78
CA GLN A 294 -10.79 -11.49 19.72
C GLN A 294 -9.33 -11.89 19.91
N GLU A 295 -9.04 -13.19 19.95
CA GLU A 295 -7.66 -13.69 20.04
C GLU A 295 -6.78 -13.19 18.87
N THR A 296 -7.32 -13.18 17.65
CA THR A 296 -6.60 -12.65 16.48
C THR A 296 -6.38 -11.14 16.60
N LYS A 297 -7.40 -10.40 17.05
CA LYS A 297 -7.27 -8.95 17.29
C LYS A 297 -6.20 -8.63 18.33
N ASP A 298 -6.18 -9.38 19.43
CA ASP A 298 -5.21 -9.19 20.51
C ASP A 298 -3.77 -9.49 20.04
N LYS A 299 -3.57 -10.55 19.24
CA LYS A 299 -2.26 -10.86 18.65
C LYS A 299 -1.76 -9.74 17.74
N ILE A 300 -2.60 -9.26 16.83
CA ILE A 300 -2.25 -8.19 15.89
C ILE A 300 -1.97 -6.88 16.63
N GLN A 301 -2.72 -6.60 17.71
CA GLN A 301 -2.47 -5.43 18.55
C GLN A 301 -1.13 -5.53 19.27
N GLN A 302 -0.79 -6.69 19.82
CA GLN A 302 0.53 -6.91 20.43
C GLN A 302 1.69 -6.78 19.43
N GLU A 303 1.47 -7.17 18.17
CA GLU A 303 2.44 -6.94 17.09
C GLU A 303 2.56 -5.45 16.79
N HIS A 304 1.44 -4.76 16.62
CA HIS A 304 1.38 -3.33 16.35
C HIS A 304 2.10 -2.50 17.42
N ASP A 305 1.90 -2.83 18.70
CA ASP A 305 2.48 -2.13 19.84
C ASP A 305 4.02 -2.22 19.88
N LYS A 306 4.62 -3.21 19.23
CA LYS A 306 6.08 -3.38 19.11
C LYS A 306 6.67 -2.61 17.92
N LEU A 307 5.84 -2.19 16.99
CA LEU A 307 6.29 -1.52 15.77
C LEU A 307 6.49 -0.01 15.97
N ASN A 308 7.40 0.55 15.17
CA ASN A 308 7.63 1.99 15.10
C ASN A 308 7.72 2.41 13.62
N PRO A 309 6.83 3.28 13.13
CA PRO A 309 6.80 3.66 11.72
C PRO A 309 8.09 4.35 11.23
N ALA A 310 8.79 5.09 12.09
CA ALA A 310 10.04 5.73 11.70
C ALA A 310 11.19 4.73 11.55
N ILE A 311 11.27 3.73 12.45
CA ILE A 311 12.27 2.65 12.36
C ILE A 311 12.01 1.80 11.11
N LEU A 312 10.75 1.38 10.89
CA LEU A 312 10.38 0.64 9.69
C LEU A 312 10.71 1.43 8.42
N LYS A 313 10.41 2.73 8.39
CA LYS A 313 10.72 3.59 7.24
C LYS A 313 12.23 3.69 6.96
N GLN A 314 13.05 3.83 8.00
CA GLN A 314 14.51 3.84 7.87
C GLN A 314 15.05 2.53 7.29
N GLU A 315 14.55 1.39 7.78
CA GLU A 315 14.94 0.08 7.29
C GLU A 315 14.49 -0.15 5.83
N ILE A 316 13.26 0.26 5.48
CA ILE A 316 12.77 0.24 4.10
C ILE A 316 13.70 1.03 3.18
N ASP A 317 14.08 2.25 3.57
CA ASP A 317 14.96 3.09 2.75
C ASP A 317 16.36 2.50 2.58
N LYS A 318 16.88 1.84 3.62
CA LYS A 318 18.14 1.10 3.58
C LYS A 318 18.04 -0.10 2.62
N LEU A 319 17.01 -0.93 2.75
CA LEU A 319 16.79 -2.11 1.89
C LEU A 319 16.56 -1.70 0.43
N ARG A 320 15.85 -0.60 0.18
CA ARG A 320 15.71 -0.04 -1.17
C ARG A 320 17.05 0.37 -1.76
N LYS A 321 17.89 1.06 -1.00
CA LYS A 321 19.25 1.42 -1.45
C LYS A 321 20.06 0.19 -1.78
N GLN A 322 20.02 -0.85 -0.96
CA GLN A 322 20.70 -2.13 -1.22
C GLN A 322 20.20 -2.79 -2.50
N LEU A 323 18.88 -2.89 -2.71
CA LEU A 323 18.27 -3.44 -3.91
C LEU A 323 18.79 -2.73 -5.18
N PHE A 324 18.77 -1.40 -5.19
CA PHE A 324 19.24 -0.62 -6.34
C PHE A 324 20.77 -0.65 -6.52
N ASN A 325 21.54 -0.82 -5.45
CA ASN A 325 22.99 -1.02 -5.57
C ASN A 325 23.32 -2.37 -6.21
N ILE A 326 22.64 -3.45 -5.80
CA ILE A 326 22.77 -4.77 -6.44
C ILE A 326 22.43 -4.64 -7.94
N LEU A 327 21.30 -3.99 -8.26
CA LEU A 327 20.88 -3.79 -9.65
C LEU A 327 21.91 -3.03 -10.48
N LYS A 328 22.55 -2.00 -9.92
CA LYS A 328 23.62 -1.25 -10.61
C LYS A 328 24.84 -2.11 -10.87
N THR A 329 25.25 -2.90 -9.88
CA THR A 329 26.45 -3.75 -9.99
C THR A 329 26.24 -4.85 -11.04
N THR A 330 25.07 -5.42 -11.17
CA THR A 330 24.76 -6.46 -12.17
C THR A 330 24.66 -5.93 -13.61
N ARG A 331 24.43 -4.61 -13.79
CA ARG A 331 24.38 -3.96 -15.12
C ARG A 331 25.75 -3.48 -15.63
N ILE A 332 26.78 -3.49 -14.80
CA ILE A 332 28.16 -3.06 -15.16
C ILE A 332 29.01 -4.24 -15.65
N ILE A 333 28.54 -5.46 -15.43
CA ILE A 333 29.19 -6.71 -15.89
C ILE A 333 28.58 -7.13 -17.22
#